data_3814ba31350aa98adc7f75c5029cfc42
#
_entry.id   3814ba31350aa98adc7f75c5029cfc42
#
_cell.length_a   1.000
_cell.length_b   1.000
_cell.length_c   1.000
_cell.angle_alpha   90.00
_cell.angle_beta   90.00
_cell.angle_gamma   90.00
#
_symmetry.space_group_name_H-M   'P 1'
#
loop_
_entity.id
_entity.type
_entity.pdbx_description
1 polymer ?
#
loop_
_entity_poly.entity_id
_entity_poly.type
_entity_poly.pdbx_seq_one_letter_code
_entity_poly.pdbx_strand_id
1 'polypeptide(L)' 'MMKSYWYAYRDRRARRRDFRRLWITRINAASRANGLPYSKFIHGLKLANVELDRKVMADIAVRDEEAFAKIVDVARGALD' A
#
# COMPACT_ATOMS: atom_id res chain seq x y z
N MET A 1 28.96 21.34 11.20
CA MET A 1 29.00 20.21 10.27
C MET A 1 28.22 18.99 10.75
N MET A 2 28.34 18.58 11.99
CA MET A 2 27.56 17.46 12.53
C MET A 2 26.06 17.70 12.51
N LYS A 3 25.61 18.93 12.77
CA LYS A 3 24.20 19.28 12.78
C LYS A 3 23.55 19.15 11.41
N SER A 4 24.22 19.58 10.34
CA SER A 4 23.64 19.48 8.98
C SER A 4 23.54 18.04 8.52
N TYR A 5 24.52 17.19 8.87
CA TYR A 5 24.45 15.75 8.57
C TYR A 5 23.30 15.08 9.31
N TRP A 6 23.09 15.42 10.58
CA TRP A 6 22.01 14.90 11.40
C TRP A 6 20.64 15.28 10.84
N TYR A 7 20.47 16.55 10.45
CA TYR A 7 19.22 17.02 9.86
C TYR A 7 18.92 16.33 8.52
N ALA A 8 19.92 16.15 7.67
CA ALA A 8 19.75 15.45 6.40
C ALA A 8 19.33 13.98 6.62
N TYR A 9 19.89 13.32 7.60
CA TYR A 9 19.52 11.94 7.96
C TYR A 9 18.08 11.87 8.47
N ARG A 10 17.70 12.79 9.34
CA ARG A 10 16.35 12.88 9.90
C ARG A 10 15.31 13.15 8.81
N ASP A 11 15.59 14.07 7.90
CA ASP A 11 14.71 14.39 6.77
C ASP A 11 14.53 13.19 5.85
N ARG A 12 15.58 12.44 5.61
CA ARG A 12 15.53 11.24 4.78
C ARG A 12 14.60 10.18 5.39
N ARG A 13 14.67 9.98 6.70
CA ARG A 13 13.77 9.08 7.42
C ARG A 13 12.33 9.56 7.40
N ALA A 14 12.13 10.85 7.59
CA ALA A 14 10.79 11.45 7.55
C ALA A 14 10.15 11.26 6.17
N ARG A 15 10.91 11.45 5.09
CA ARG A 15 10.43 11.23 3.72
C ARG A 15 10.00 9.78 3.48
N ARG A 16 10.76 8.82 3.99
CA ARG A 16 10.38 7.40 3.86
C ARG A 16 9.05 7.12 4.56
N ARG A 17 8.85 7.67 5.76
CA ARG A 17 7.58 7.53 6.47
C ARG A 17 6.43 8.16 5.71
N ASP A 18 6.65 9.35 5.14
CA ASP A 18 5.62 10.07 4.39
C ASP A 18 5.22 9.31 3.13
N PHE A 19 6.17 8.77 2.39
CA PHE A 19 5.89 7.95 1.21
C PHE A 19 5.13 6.68 1.59
N ARG A 20 5.54 6.02 2.66
CA ARG A 20 4.87 4.81 3.13
C ARG A 20 3.42 5.09 3.52
N ARG A 21 3.18 6.20 4.23
CA ARG A 21 1.82 6.62 4.59
C ARG A 21 1.00 6.92 3.34
N LEU A 22 1.60 7.57 2.36
CA LEU A 22 0.93 7.88 1.10
C LEU A 22 0.53 6.61 0.36
N TRP A 23 1.42 5.63 0.29
CA TRP A 23 1.12 4.34 -0.34
C TRP A 23 -0.04 3.63 0.37
N ILE A 24 0.02 3.57 1.69
CA ILE A 24 -1.04 2.94 2.50
C ILE A 24 -2.36 3.67 2.30
N THR A 25 -2.36 5.00 2.28
CA THR A 25 -3.56 5.80 2.06
C THR A 25 -4.17 5.53 0.69
N ARG A 26 -3.35 5.45 -0.34
CA ARG A 26 -3.82 5.14 -1.70
C ARG A 26 -4.41 3.75 -1.80
N ILE A 27 -3.73 2.76 -1.23
CA ILE A 27 -4.21 1.38 -1.22
C ILE A 27 -5.52 1.29 -0.45
N ASN A 28 -5.61 1.94 0.71
CA ASN A 28 -6.81 1.96 1.54
C ASN A 28 -8.00 2.57 0.78
N ALA A 29 -7.79 3.71 0.14
CA ALA A 29 -8.85 4.37 -0.64
C ALA A 29 -9.35 3.47 -1.77
N ALA A 30 -8.43 2.85 -2.51
CA ALA A 30 -8.77 1.97 -3.63
C ALA A 30 -9.47 0.68 -3.16
N SER A 31 -9.02 0.07 -2.07
CA SER A 31 -9.65 -1.14 -1.54
C SER A 31 -11.05 -0.85 -0.99
N ARG A 32 -11.25 0.28 -0.33
CA ARG A 32 -12.58 0.70 0.13
C ARG A 32 -13.52 1.01 -1.01
N ALA A 33 -13.02 1.60 -2.09
CA ALA A 33 -13.82 1.84 -3.29
C ALA A 33 -14.32 0.53 -3.91
N ASN A 34 -13.60 -0.57 -3.70
CA ASN A 34 -14.00 -1.90 -4.12
C ASN A 34 -14.74 -2.68 -3.02
N GLY A 35 -15.07 -2.03 -1.92
CA GLY A 35 -15.89 -2.59 -0.85
C GLY A 35 -15.14 -3.45 0.18
N LEU A 36 -13.81 -3.34 0.25
CA LEU A 36 -13.00 -4.14 1.17
C LEU A 36 -12.10 -3.24 2.01
N PRO A 37 -12.19 -3.29 3.37
CA PRO A 37 -11.29 -2.51 4.23
C PRO A 37 -9.83 -2.93 4.05
N TYR A 38 -8.90 -1.99 4.28
CA TYR A 38 -7.48 -2.21 4.09
C TYR A 38 -6.96 -3.42 4.88
N SER A 39 -7.35 -3.54 6.15
CA SER A 39 -6.91 -4.64 7.01
C SER A 39 -7.31 -6.00 6.46
N LYS A 40 -8.55 -6.12 5.99
CA LYS A 40 -9.06 -7.35 5.37
C LYS A 40 -8.38 -7.61 4.02
N PHE A 41 -8.14 -6.55 3.24
CA PHE A 41 -7.44 -6.66 1.96
C PHE A 41 -6.05 -7.26 2.14
N ILE A 42 -5.26 -6.72 3.07
CA ILE A 42 -3.91 -7.22 3.35
C ILE A 42 -3.96 -8.66 3.87
N HIS A 43 -4.90 -8.96 4.77
CA HIS A 43 -5.07 -10.31 5.30
C HIS A 43 -5.42 -11.30 4.19
N GLY A 44 -6.34 -10.92 3.31
CA GLY A 44 -6.73 -11.76 2.17
C GLY A 44 -5.58 -12.02 1.22
N LEU A 45 -4.73 -11.03 0.96
CA LEU A 45 -3.54 -11.21 0.13
C LEU A 45 -2.56 -12.20 0.76
N LYS A 46 -2.38 -12.15 2.08
CA LYS A 46 -1.54 -13.10 2.79
C LYS A 46 -2.09 -14.52 2.70
N LEU A 47 -3.38 -14.69 2.84
CA LEU A 47 -4.03 -15.99 2.71
C LEU A 47 -3.93 -16.54 1.29
N ALA A 48 -3.96 -15.67 0.29
CA ALA A 48 -3.83 -16.07 -1.11
C ALA A 48 -2.37 -16.25 -1.55
N ASN A 49 -1.41 -16.04 -0.64
CA ASN A 49 0.04 -16.09 -0.92
C ASN A 49 0.48 -15.10 -2.01
N VAL A 50 -0.19 -13.95 -2.09
CA VAL A 50 0.20 -12.90 -3.01
C VAL A 50 1.19 -11.97 -2.31
N GLU A 51 2.41 -11.94 -2.80
CA GLU A 51 3.48 -11.08 -2.29
C GLU A 51 3.65 -9.88 -3.21
N LEU A 52 2.97 -8.79 -2.90
CA LEU A 52 3.11 -7.53 -3.62
C LEU A 52 3.60 -6.45 -2.66
N ASP A 53 4.58 -5.69 -3.14
CA ASP A 53 5.11 -4.54 -2.42
C ASP A 53 4.04 -3.43 -2.37
N ARG A 54 3.99 -2.72 -1.25
CA ARG A 54 3.06 -1.60 -1.07
C ARG A 54 3.22 -0.54 -2.15
N LYS A 55 4.46 -0.26 -2.55
CA LYS A 55 4.76 0.69 -3.63
C LYS A 55 4.12 0.24 -4.94
N VAL A 56 4.26 -1.03 -5.28
CA VAL A 56 3.69 -1.60 -6.50
C VAL A 56 2.17 -1.54 -6.46
N MET A 57 1.56 -1.92 -5.34
CA MET A 57 0.11 -1.88 -5.17
C MET A 57 -0.45 -0.46 -5.27
N ALA A 58 0.23 0.52 -4.67
CA ALA A 58 -0.19 1.91 -4.76
C ALA A 58 -0.10 2.44 -6.19
N ASP A 59 0.93 2.04 -6.93
CA ASP A 59 1.11 2.41 -8.32
C ASP A 59 -0.02 1.82 -9.18
N ILE A 60 -0.34 0.54 -8.99
CA ILE A 60 -1.45 -0.12 -9.70
C ILE A 60 -2.78 0.57 -9.36
N ALA A 61 -3.00 0.93 -8.09
CA ALA A 61 -4.23 1.58 -7.66
C ALA A 61 -4.47 2.93 -8.37
N VAL A 62 -3.40 3.63 -8.71
CA VAL A 62 -3.48 4.93 -9.39
C VAL A 62 -3.54 4.78 -10.91
N ARG A 63 -2.74 3.87 -11.47
CA ARG A 63 -2.58 3.75 -12.92
C ARG A 63 -3.55 2.78 -13.58
N ASP A 64 -3.93 1.72 -12.87
CA ASP A 64 -4.77 0.67 -13.43
C ASP A 64 -5.78 0.18 -12.40
N GLU A 65 -6.92 0.85 -12.35
CA GLU A 65 -7.99 0.52 -11.42
C GLU A 65 -8.57 -0.88 -11.68
N GLU A 66 -8.63 -1.32 -12.92
CA GLU A 66 -9.15 -2.65 -13.27
C GLU A 66 -8.24 -3.75 -12.71
N ALA A 67 -6.92 -3.58 -12.86
CA ALA A 67 -5.97 -4.55 -12.32
C ALA A 67 -6.05 -4.58 -10.79
N PHE A 68 -6.21 -3.43 -10.16
CA PHE A 68 -6.37 -3.36 -8.71
C PHE A 68 -7.66 -4.05 -8.25
N ALA A 69 -8.75 -3.86 -8.97
CA ALA A 69 -10.02 -4.54 -8.68
C ALA A 69 -9.87 -6.06 -8.74
N LYS A 70 -9.10 -6.58 -9.67
CA LYS A 70 -8.80 -8.02 -9.75
C LYS A 70 -8.02 -8.51 -8.53
N ILE A 71 -7.06 -7.71 -8.07
CA ILE A 71 -6.29 -8.02 -6.86
C ILE A 71 -7.22 -8.05 -5.64
N VAL A 72 -8.13 -7.09 -5.53
CA VAL A 72 -9.12 -7.06 -4.45
C VAL A 72 -10.02 -8.30 -4.50
N ASP A 73 -10.44 -8.72 -5.69
CA ASP A 73 -11.26 -9.93 -5.84
C ASP A 73 -10.53 -11.19 -5.40
N VAL A 74 -9.22 -11.29 -5.68
CA VAL A 74 -8.39 -12.40 -5.22
C VAL A 74 -8.34 -12.41 -3.69
N ALA A 75 -8.13 -11.25 -3.07
CA ALA A 75 -8.10 -11.13 -1.61
C ALA A 75 -9.45 -11.49 -1.00
N ARG A 76 -10.54 -11.04 -1.59
CA ARG A 76 -11.90 -11.33 -1.12
C ARG A 76 -12.20 -12.83 -1.20
N GLY A 77 -11.83 -13.46 -2.30
CA GLY A 77 -12.01 -14.90 -2.48
C GLY A 77 -11.23 -15.71 -1.45
N ALA A 78 -10.05 -15.25 -1.05
CA ALA A 78 -9.26 -15.93 -0.03
C ALA A 78 -9.86 -15.78 1.38
N LEU A 79 -10.60 -14.69 1.63
CA LEU A 79 -11.28 -14.47 2.92
C LEU A 79 -12.56 -15.30 3.06
N ASP A 80 -13.17 -15.65 1.96
CA ASP A 80 -14.37 -16.49 1.92
C ASP A 80 -13.97 -17.96 1.94
#